data_eabd08991752d7adf6f4c27834eff92e
#
_entry.id   eabd08991752d7adf6f4c27834eff92e
#
_cell.length_a   1.000
_cell.length_b   1.000
_cell.length_c   1.000
_cell.angle_alpha   90.00
_cell.angle_beta   90.00
_cell.angle_gamma   90.00
#
_symmetry.space_group_name_H-M   'P 1'
#
loop_
_entity.id
_entity.type
_entity.pdbx_description
1 polymer ?
#
loop_
_entity_poly.entity_id
_entity_poly.type
_entity_poly.pdbx_seq_one_letter_code
_entity_poly.pdbx_strand_id
1 'polypeptide(L)'
;IRLSLVGSEMCIRDSPKLEGEISNRMKFNGKDVVTWSINDYLGLANHPEVRKADAEAAAEYGMAYPMGARMMSGHTNFHEQLERECAEFVGKESAYLVNFGYQGMVSAIDALVTKHDVIVYDIDSHACIIDGVRLHHGKRFTYQHNDIESLEKNLQRATKIAEETGGGILVISEGVFGMRGEQGKLKEIVALKEKYNFRFLVDDAHGFGTLGEGGRGAGYEQGVQHGIDVYFATFAKSMAGIGAFFAADKDIIQYLQYNMRSQMFAKSLPMAMVKGALKRLDMLRTMPELKAKLWENVDALQNGLKENGFNIGKTNTCVTPVFLEGDIPEAMAMVNDLRENYAIFCSIVVYPVIPKGLIILRLIPTAAHTLDDVKETIESFSAIRSKLEKGIYKRIAASMM
;
A
#
# COMPACT_ATOMS: atom_id res chain seq x y z
N ILE A 1 8.18 12.07 25.31
CA ILE A 1 7.75 12.76 24.08
C ILE A 1 8.71 13.93 23.91
N ARG A 2 9.56 13.85 22.88
CA ARG A 2 10.58 14.89 22.67
C ARG A 2 9.94 16.13 22.05
N LEU A 3 9.94 17.22 22.81
CA LEU A 3 9.51 18.56 22.38
C LEU A 3 10.28 19.09 21.14
N SER A 4 11.41 18.47 20.76
CA SER A 4 12.19 18.83 19.57
C SER A 4 11.51 18.48 18.22
N LEU A 5 10.42 17.71 18.24
CA LEU A 5 9.57 17.51 17.07
C LEU A 5 8.55 18.63 16.85
N VAL A 6 8.42 19.55 17.83
CA VAL A 6 7.39 20.58 17.85
C VAL A 6 7.70 21.76 16.93
N GLY A 7 8.97 22.01 16.60
CA GLY A 7 9.38 23.12 15.73
C GLY A 7 9.34 22.82 14.22
N SER A 8 9.46 21.54 13.81
CA SER A 8 9.39 21.11 12.41
C SER A 8 7.98 20.74 11.95
N GLU A 9 6.98 20.94 12.81
CA GLU A 9 5.65 20.37 12.69
C GLU A 9 4.63 21.26 11.99
N MET A 10 4.98 22.46 11.52
CA MET A 10 3.97 23.36 10.95
C MET A 10 3.29 22.82 9.69
N CYS A 11 3.93 21.95 8.91
CA CYS A 11 3.27 21.29 7.78
C CYS A 11 2.73 19.89 8.08
N ILE A 12 3.21 19.25 9.16
CA ILE A 12 2.68 17.95 9.61
C ILE A 12 1.47 18.15 10.53
N ARG A 13 1.35 19.32 11.18
CA ARG A 13 0.24 19.65 12.09
C ARG A 13 -1.05 20.04 11.40
N ASP A 14 -0.98 20.67 10.24
CA ASP A 14 -2.18 20.95 9.46
C ASP A 14 -2.39 19.78 8.50
N SER A 15 -3.13 18.76 8.97
CA SER A 15 -3.65 17.75 8.06
C SER A 15 -4.35 18.46 6.90
N PRO A 16 -3.80 18.46 5.70
CA PRO A 16 -4.35 19.24 4.60
C PRO A 16 -5.75 18.74 4.28
N LYS A 17 -6.69 19.66 4.13
CA LYS A 17 -8.08 19.35 3.85
C LYS A 17 -8.31 19.46 2.35
N LEU A 18 -8.53 18.32 1.71
CA LEU A 18 -9.04 18.26 0.36
C LEU A 18 -10.57 18.20 0.41
N GLU A 19 -11.23 19.00 -0.39
CA GLU A 19 -12.68 19.14 -0.44
C GLU A 19 -13.22 18.73 -1.80
N GLY A 20 -14.49 18.34 -1.83
CA GLY A 20 -15.19 17.90 -3.03
C GLY A 20 -15.20 16.39 -3.19
N GLU A 21 -15.56 15.92 -4.36
CA GLU A 21 -15.56 14.50 -4.71
C GLU A 21 -14.14 13.99 -4.95
N ILE A 22 -13.85 12.75 -4.57
CA ILE A 22 -12.55 12.14 -4.84
C ILE A 22 -12.33 12.05 -6.35
N SER A 23 -11.29 12.73 -6.85
CA SER A 23 -10.94 12.72 -8.27
C SER A 23 -9.47 13.13 -8.49
N ASN A 24 -9.05 13.17 -9.78
CA ASN A 24 -7.75 13.71 -10.17
C ASN A 24 -7.58 15.19 -9.81
N ARG A 25 -8.70 15.94 -9.70
CA ARG A 25 -8.71 17.34 -9.25
C ARG A 25 -9.67 17.50 -8.08
N MET A 26 -9.18 18.13 -7.02
CA MET A 26 -9.95 18.43 -5.80
C MET A 26 -9.66 19.86 -5.36
N LYS A 27 -10.44 20.38 -4.42
CA LYS A 27 -10.20 21.72 -3.86
C LYS A 27 -9.28 21.66 -2.65
N PHE A 28 -8.28 22.52 -2.66
CA PHE A 28 -7.42 22.79 -1.51
C PHE A 28 -7.40 24.30 -1.27
N ASN A 29 -7.82 24.75 -0.08
CA ASN A 29 -7.98 26.18 0.26
C ASN A 29 -8.82 26.95 -0.79
N GLY A 30 -9.88 26.32 -1.29
CA GLY A 30 -10.78 26.91 -2.30
C GLY A 30 -10.26 26.91 -3.75
N LYS A 31 -9.01 26.48 -4.00
CA LYS A 31 -8.40 26.38 -5.34
C LYS A 31 -8.49 24.93 -5.84
N ASP A 32 -8.72 24.76 -7.15
CA ASP A 32 -8.62 23.43 -7.77
C ASP A 32 -7.14 23.03 -7.90
N VAL A 33 -6.81 21.82 -7.42
CA VAL A 33 -5.45 21.27 -7.48
C VAL A 33 -5.46 19.88 -8.11
N VAL A 34 -4.43 19.56 -8.90
CA VAL A 34 -4.19 18.19 -9.38
C VAL A 34 -3.69 17.35 -8.19
N THR A 35 -4.34 16.23 -7.92
CA THR A 35 -4.17 15.46 -6.69
C THR A 35 -3.42 14.16 -6.94
N TRP A 36 -2.16 14.08 -6.55
CA TRP A 36 -1.28 12.90 -6.69
C TRP A 36 -1.09 12.11 -5.40
N SER A 37 -1.93 12.33 -4.38
CA SER A 37 -1.78 11.69 -3.06
C SER A 37 -2.87 10.69 -2.69
N ILE A 38 -3.84 10.47 -3.58
CA ILE A 38 -4.98 9.58 -3.36
C ILE A 38 -4.69 8.22 -3.97
N ASN A 39 -4.85 7.13 -3.18
CA ASN A 39 -4.57 5.77 -3.64
C ASN A 39 -5.73 5.14 -4.44
N ASP A 40 -6.58 5.93 -5.08
CA ASP A 40 -7.67 5.47 -5.94
C ASP A 40 -7.17 5.10 -7.34
N TYR A 41 -6.27 4.10 -7.41
CA TYR A 41 -5.53 3.75 -8.62
C TYR A 41 -6.41 3.59 -9.87
N LEU A 42 -7.56 2.94 -9.72
CA LEU A 42 -8.47 2.63 -10.83
C LEU A 42 -9.58 3.66 -11.02
N GLY A 43 -9.61 4.74 -10.22
CA GLY A 43 -10.65 5.76 -10.29
C GLY A 43 -12.03 5.28 -9.84
N LEU A 44 -12.09 4.25 -8.99
CA LEU A 44 -13.34 3.61 -8.58
C LEU A 44 -14.12 4.41 -7.52
N ALA A 45 -13.44 5.29 -6.76
CA ALA A 45 -14.08 6.01 -5.64
C ALA A 45 -15.32 6.81 -6.07
N ASN A 46 -15.30 7.33 -7.29
CA ASN A 46 -16.39 8.15 -7.83
C ASN A 46 -17.09 7.53 -9.05
N HIS A 47 -16.78 6.26 -9.35
CA HIS A 47 -17.38 5.57 -10.48
C HIS A 47 -18.89 5.39 -10.27
N PRO A 48 -19.76 5.74 -11.25
CA PRO A 48 -21.21 5.69 -11.06
C PRO A 48 -21.74 4.34 -10.61
N GLU A 49 -21.25 3.24 -11.19
CA GLU A 49 -21.65 1.87 -10.83
C GLU A 49 -21.25 1.51 -9.39
N VAL A 50 -20.11 1.99 -8.92
CA VAL A 50 -19.64 1.79 -7.55
C VAL A 50 -20.53 2.57 -6.57
N ARG A 51 -20.75 3.86 -6.83
CA ARG A 51 -21.61 4.71 -5.99
C ARG A 51 -23.05 4.18 -5.91
N LYS A 52 -23.56 3.67 -7.02
CA LYS A 52 -24.88 3.03 -7.06
C LYS A 52 -24.92 1.80 -6.18
N ALA A 53 -23.97 0.87 -6.32
CA ALA A 53 -23.91 -0.36 -5.52
C ALA A 53 -23.75 -0.08 -4.02
N ASP A 54 -22.90 0.89 -3.65
CA ASP A 54 -22.72 1.31 -2.25
C ASP A 54 -24.01 1.90 -1.67
N ALA A 55 -24.70 2.77 -2.43
CA ALA A 55 -25.95 3.39 -1.99
C ALA A 55 -27.10 2.38 -1.83
N GLU A 56 -27.24 1.47 -2.78
CA GLU A 56 -28.26 0.40 -2.73
C GLU A 56 -28.01 -0.54 -1.53
N ALA A 57 -26.77 -0.95 -1.31
CA ALA A 57 -26.41 -1.79 -0.16
C ALA A 57 -26.61 -1.06 1.18
N ALA A 58 -26.29 0.23 1.25
CA ALA A 58 -26.55 1.04 2.45
C ALA A 58 -28.04 1.23 2.71
N ALA A 59 -28.87 1.39 1.67
CA ALA A 59 -30.33 1.50 1.79
C ALA A 59 -30.96 0.19 2.26
N GLU A 60 -30.49 -0.97 1.76
CA GLU A 60 -31.04 -2.29 2.08
C GLU A 60 -30.63 -2.75 3.49
N TYR A 61 -29.36 -2.60 3.88
CA TYR A 61 -28.81 -3.16 5.11
C TYR A 61 -28.49 -2.11 6.18
N GLY A 62 -28.47 -0.84 5.85
CA GLY A 62 -27.91 0.20 6.70
C GLY A 62 -26.39 0.07 6.86
N MET A 63 -25.81 1.02 7.58
CA MET A 63 -24.33 1.09 7.78
C MET A 63 -23.83 0.19 8.92
N ALA A 64 -24.73 -0.39 9.70
CA ALA A 64 -24.35 -1.12 10.93
C ALA A 64 -24.42 -2.64 10.79
N TYR A 65 -25.17 -3.16 9.85
CA TYR A 65 -25.36 -4.60 9.68
C TYR A 65 -24.11 -5.31 9.13
N PRO A 66 -23.75 -6.51 9.61
CA PRO A 66 -24.28 -7.21 10.80
C PRO A 66 -23.59 -6.71 12.08
N MET A 67 -24.28 -6.73 13.21
CA MET A 67 -23.84 -6.13 14.47
C MET A 67 -22.97 -7.04 15.36
N GLY A 68 -22.38 -8.09 14.83
CA GLY A 68 -21.57 -9.06 15.58
C GLY A 68 -20.16 -9.27 15.01
N ALA A 69 -19.31 -9.91 15.80
CA ALA A 69 -18.07 -10.48 15.30
C ALA A 69 -18.37 -11.71 14.40
N ARG A 70 -17.42 -12.04 13.49
CA ARG A 70 -17.59 -13.11 12.51
C ARG A 70 -17.96 -14.46 13.14
N MET A 71 -17.37 -14.79 14.28
CA MET A 71 -17.63 -16.04 15.00
C MET A 71 -18.94 -16.08 15.78
N MET A 72 -19.66 -14.95 15.89
CA MET A 72 -20.90 -14.85 16.65
C MET A 72 -22.10 -14.68 15.69
N SER A 73 -22.45 -13.45 15.38
CA SER A 73 -23.60 -13.10 14.54
C SER A 73 -23.25 -12.21 13.35
N GLY A 74 -21.95 -11.97 13.12
CA GLY A 74 -21.45 -11.08 12.10
C GLY A 74 -21.08 -11.75 10.77
N HIS A 75 -21.33 -13.05 10.62
CA HIS A 75 -21.06 -13.80 9.40
C HIS A 75 -22.29 -13.89 8.50
N THR A 76 -22.13 -13.66 7.21
CA THR A 76 -23.23 -13.74 6.23
C THR A 76 -22.76 -14.41 4.94
N ASN A 77 -23.72 -14.89 4.14
CA ASN A 77 -23.46 -15.49 2.83
C ASN A 77 -22.68 -14.53 1.90
N PHE A 78 -22.85 -13.21 2.03
CA PHE A 78 -22.11 -12.24 1.22
C PHE A 78 -20.66 -12.09 1.66
N HIS A 79 -20.35 -12.27 2.95
CA HIS A 79 -18.96 -12.36 3.40
C HIS A 79 -18.29 -13.59 2.81
N GLU A 80 -18.93 -14.76 2.86
CA GLU A 80 -18.41 -15.99 2.24
C GLU A 80 -18.25 -15.85 0.72
N GLN A 81 -19.21 -15.22 0.06
CA GLN A 81 -19.13 -14.95 -1.38
C GLN A 81 -17.90 -14.10 -1.70
N LEU A 82 -17.71 -12.98 -0.99
CA LEU A 82 -16.57 -12.08 -1.23
C LEU A 82 -15.24 -12.78 -0.94
N GLU A 83 -15.15 -13.59 0.13
CA GLU A 83 -13.97 -14.40 0.45
C GLU A 83 -13.65 -15.39 -0.68
N ARG A 84 -14.63 -16.16 -1.12
CA ARG A 84 -14.46 -17.09 -2.23
C ARG A 84 -14.00 -16.36 -3.50
N GLU A 85 -14.66 -15.27 -3.86
CA GLU A 85 -14.35 -14.51 -5.06
C GLU A 85 -12.97 -13.83 -5.00
N CYS A 86 -12.55 -13.34 -3.82
CA CYS A 86 -11.19 -12.83 -3.62
C CYS A 86 -10.13 -13.95 -3.76
N ALA A 87 -10.38 -15.12 -3.16
CA ALA A 87 -9.49 -16.28 -3.27
C ALA A 87 -9.32 -16.71 -4.74
N GLU A 88 -10.43 -16.89 -5.47
CA GLU A 88 -10.45 -17.22 -6.89
C GLU A 88 -9.69 -16.16 -7.72
N PHE A 89 -9.92 -14.88 -7.45
CA PHE A 89 -9.28 -13.79 -8.19
C PHE A 89 -7.76 -13.82 -8.05
N VAL A 90 -7.24 -14.06 -6.84
CA VAL A 90 -5.78 -14.12 -6.59
C VAL A 90 -5.22 -15.53 -6.68
N GLY A 91 -6.00 -16.53 -7.17
CA GLY A 91 -5.54 -17.90 -7.40
C GLY A 91 -5.10 -18.64 -6.13
N LYS A 92 -5.86 -18.49 -5.05
CA LYS A 92 -5.69 -19.21 -3.79
C LYS A 92 -6.92 -20.04 -3.46
N GLU A 93 -6.77 -21.04 -2.60
CA GLU A 93 -7.83 -21.98 -2.24
C GLU A 93 -8.93 -21.30 -1.40
N SER A 94 -8.54 -20.43 -0.47
CA SER A 94 -9.46 -19.79 0.47
C SER A 94 -9.01 -18.36 0.81
N ALA A 95 -9.94 -17.55 1.32
CA ALA A 95 -9.62 -16.22 1.83
C ALA A 95 -10.39 -15.92 3.11
N TYR A 96 -9.93 -14.92 3.86
CA TYR A 96 -10.56 -14.39 5.06
C TYR A 96 -10.55 -12.86 5.06
N LEU A 97 -11.72 -12.26 5.17
CA LEU A 97 -11.88 -10.82 5.22
C LEU A 97 -11.48 -10.25 6.58
N VAL A 98 -10.83 -9.09 6.54
CA VAL A 98 -10.49 -8.30 7.72
C VAL A 98 -10.97 -6.86 7.55
N ASN A 99 -11.32 -6.20 8.67
CA ASN A 99 -11.94 -4.87 8.65
C ASN A 99 -10.98 -3.77 8.16
N PHE A 100 -9.71 -3.85 8.58
CA PHE A 100 -8.66 -2.89 8.23
C PHE A 100 -7.35 -3.62 7.97
N GLY A 101 -6.67 -3.24 6.90
CA GLY A 101 -5.41 -3.88 6.48
C GLY A 101 -4.33 -3.82 7.55
N TYR A 102 -4.13 -2.64 8.16
CA TYR A 102 -3.12 -2.45 9.20
C TYR A 102 -3.32 -3.41 10.38
N GLN A 103 -4.51 -3.41 10.98
CA GLN A 103 -4.84 -4.28 12.11
C GLN A 103 -4.85 -5.77 11.72
N GLY A 104 -5.31 -6.06 10.50
CA GLY A 104 -5.30 -7.41 9.94
C GLY A 104 -3.89 -7.97 9.85
N MET A 105 -2.94 -7.22 9.26
CA MET A 105 -1.55 -7.63 9.11
C MET A 105 -0.88 -7.84 10.48
N VAL A 106 -1.01 -6.89 11.41
CA VAL A 106 -0.48 -7.02 12.78
C VAL A 106 -1.00 -8.29 13.45
N SER A 107 -2.32 -8.53 13.37
CA SER A 107 -2.97 -9.67 14.00
C SER A 107 -2.64 -11.00 13.31
N ALA A 108 -2.46 -11.01 11.99
CA ALA A 108 -2.08 -12.22 11.26
C ALA A 108 -0.65 -12.66 11.58
N ILE A 109 0.29 -11.71 11.64
CA ILE A 109 1.67 -12.02 12.03
C ILE A 109 1.71 -12.58 13.47
N ASP A 110 1.01 -11.92 14.41
CA ASP A 110 0.90 -12.40 15.80
C ASP A 110 0.27 -13.81 15.90
N ALA A 111 -0.73 -14.10 15.05
CA ALA A 111 -1.40 -15.39 15.03
C ALA A 111 -0.56 -16.51 14.39
N LEU A 112 0.19 -16.20 13.33
CA LEU A 112 0.90 -17.21 12.51
C LEU A 112 2.17 -17.75 13.17
N VAL A 113 2.77 -17.01 14.12
CA VAL A 113 4.07 -17.36 14.70
C VAL A 113 4.02 -17.50 16.20
N THR A 114 4.85 -18.40 16.72
CA THR A 114 5.07 -18.63 18.15
C THR A 114 6.49 -18.21 18.54
N LYS A 115 6.79 -18.15 19.83
CA LYS A 115 8.14 -17.80 20.32
C LYS A 115 9.27 -18.71 19.81
N HIS A 116 8.93 -19.87 19.26
CA HIS A 116 9.87 -20.85 18.72
C HIS A 116 10.21 -20.59 17.24
N ASP A 117 9.37 -19.81 16.55
CA ASP A 117 9.53 -19.49 15.15
C ASP A 117 10.48 -18.31 14.93
N VAL A 118 10.97 -18.18 13.70
CA VAL A 118 11.85 -17.08 13.30
C VAL A 118 11.18 -16.27 12.19
N ILE A 119 11.16 -14.95 12.34
CA ILE A 119 10.69 -14.03 11.29
C ILE A 119 11.90 -13.42 10.56
N VAL A 120 11.84 -13.40 9.22
CA VAL A 120 12.81 -12.70 8.36
C VAL A 120 12.04 -11.76 7.45
N TYR A 121 12.33 -10.45 7.49
CA TYR A 121 11.55 -9.46 6.75
C TYR A 121 12.41 -8.34 6.17
N ASP A 122 11.93 -7.70 5.09
CA ASP A 122 12.60 -6.59 4.43
C ASP A 122 12.66 -5.37 5.36
N ILE A 123 13.80 -4.67 5.40
CA ILE A 123 14.01 -3.51 6.28
C ILE A 123 13.08 -2.34 5.94
N ASP A 124 12.67 -2.21 4.67
CA ASP A 124 11.76 -1.17 4.19
C ASP A 124 10.28 -1.59 4.24
N SER A 125 9.94 -2.70 4.95
CA SER A 125 8.56 -3.16 5.12
C SER A 125 7.67 -2.11 5.77
N HIS A 126 6.39 -2.11 5.35
CA HIS A 126 5.36 -1.21 5.87
C HIS A 126 5.21 -1.31 7.39
N ALA A 127 4.79 -0.22 8.01
CA ALA A 127 4.64 -0.11 9.46
C ALA A 127 3.77 -1.22 10.08
N CYS A 128 2.74 -1.71 9.39
CA CYS A 128 1.90 -2.80 9.88
C CYS A 128 2.67 -4.13 10.02
N ILE A 129 3.61 -4.41 9.12
CA ILE A 129 4.51 -5.57 9.21
C ILE A 129 5.45 -5.37 10.40
N ILE A 130 6.10 -4.21 10.49
CA ILE A 130 7.04 -3.88 11.58
C ILE A 130 6.35 -4.01 12.94
N ASP A 131 5.13 -3.50 13.09
CA ASP A 131 4.40 -3.56 14.36
C ASP A 131 3.92 -4.98 14.68
N GLY A 132 3.50 -5.76 13.68
CA GLY A 132 3.22 -7.19 13.85
C GLY A 132 4.46 -7.97 14.30
N VAL A 133 5.60 -7.73 13.66
CA VAL A 133 6.89 -8.33 14.00
C VAL A 133 7.35 -7.94 15.43
N ARG A 134 7.02 -6.73 15.90
CA ARG A 134 7.35 -6.28 17.27
C ARG A 134 6.63 -7.08 18.35
N LEU A 135 5.45 -7.62 18.06
CA LEU A 135 4.71 -8.49 19.00
C LEU A 135 5.33 -9.86 19.15
N HIS A 136 6.15 -10.28 18.19
CA HIS A 136 6.79 -11.59 18.20
C HIS A 136 7.85 -11.72 19.32
N HIS A 137 7.74 -12.75 20.14
CA HIS A 137 8.65 -13.03 21.26
C HIS A 137 9.86 -13.89 20.88
N GLY A 138 9.90 -14.47 19.67
CA GLY A 138 11.00 -15.24 19.13
C GLY A 138 12.07 -14.41 18.44
N LYS A 139 12.91 -15.08 17.66
CA LYS A 139 13.96 -14.41 16.89
C LYS A 139 13.41 -13.77 15.62
N ARG A 140 13.94 -12.60 15.30
CA ARG A 140 13.60 -11.85 14.08
C ARG A 140 14.84 -11.24 13.47
N PHE A 141 14.91 -11.26 12.14
CA PHE A 141 15.99 -10.70 11.35
C PHE A 141 15.43 -9.79 10.27
N THR A 142 16.07 -8.65 10.05
CA THR A 142 15.83 -7.81 8.88
C THR A 142 16.87 -8.12 7.82
N TYR A 143 16.47 -8.19 6.55
CA TYR A 143 17.41 -8.16 5.43
C TYR A 143 17.36 -6.81 4.73
N GLN A 144 18.45 -6.45 4.05
CA GLN A 144 18.53 -5.18 3.31
C GLN A 144 17.54 -5.17 2.18
N HIS A 145 16.98 -3.99 1.89
CA HIS A 145 15.88 -3.83 0.93
C HIS A 145 16.21 -4.48 -0.42
N ASN A 146 15.34 -5.42 -0.82
CA ASN A 146 15.46 -6.19 -2.07
C ASN A 146 16.84 -6.86 -2.29
N ASP A 147 17.57 -7.16 -1.22
CA ASP A 147 18.89 -7.82 -1.26
C ASP A 147 18.75 -9.31 -0.93
N ILE A 148 18.80 -10.13 -1.98
CA ILE A 148 18.65 -11.58 -1.88
C ILE A 148 19.81 -12.25 -1.15
N GLU A 149 21.04 -11.73 -1.28
CA GLU A 149 22.18 -12.26 -0.54
C GLU A 149 22.04 -11.99 0.97
N SER A 150 21.56 -10.80 1.34
CA SER A 150 21.25 -10.45 2.72
C SER A 150 20.13 -11.34 3.27
N LEU A 151 19.09 -11.61 2.47
CA LEU A 151 18.01 -12.54 2.83
C LEU A 151 18.55 -13.95 3.05
N GLU A 152 19.35 -14.49 2.11
CA GLU A 152 19.89 -15.86 2.20
C GLU A 152 20.78 -16.03 3.41
N LYS A 153 21.64 -15.06 3.75
CA LYS A 153 22.44 -15.06 5.01
C LYS A 153 21.55 -15.15 6.26
N ASN A 154 20.43 -14.44 6.26
CA ASN A 154 19.49 -14.49 7.37
C ASN A 154 18.69 -15.81 7.41
N LEU A 155 18.35 -16.39 6.26
CA LEU A 155 17.74 -17.71 6.17
C LEU A 155 18.65 -18.81 6.74
N GLN A 156 19.96 -18.78 6.43
CA GLN A 156 20.95 -19.71 7.02
C GLN A 156 20.97 -19.65 8.55
N ARG A 157 20.90 -18.44 9.12
CA ARG A 157 20.84 -18.24 10.57
C ARG A 157 19.50 -18.68 11.15
N ALA A 158 18.41 -18.35 10.46
CA ALA A 158 17.06 -18.72 10.88
C ALA A 158 16.85 -20.24 10.88
N THR A 159 17.38 -20.95 9.88
CA THR A 159 17.32 -22.41 9.80
C THR A 159 17.93 -23.08 11.02
N LYS A 160 19.14 -22.67 11.42
CA LYS A 160 19.82 -23.21 12.63
C LYS A 160 18.97 -23.02 13.89
N ILE A 161 18.39 -21.81 14.05
CA ILE A 161 17.56 -21.52 15.22
C ILE A 161 16.26 -22.32 15.18
N ALA A 162 15.61 -22.42 14.02
CA ALA A 162 14.37 -23.19 13.86
C ALA A 162 14.60 -24.68 14.17
N GLU A 163 15.74 -25.25 13.74
CA GLU A 163 16.14 -26.63 14.08
C GLU A 163 16.36 -26.80 15.60
N GLU A 164 16.98 -25.84 16.26
CA GLU A 164 17.24 -25.87 17.73
C GLU A 164 15.94 -25.71 18.55
N THR A 165 14.99 -24.88 18.06
CA THR A 165 13.76 -24.57 18.80
C THR A 165 12.59 -25.47 18.43
N GLY A 166 12.68 -26.23 17.33
CA GLY A 166 11.59 -27.00 16.75
C GLY A 166 10.52 -26.10 16.09
N GLY A 167 10.85 -24.85 15.79
CA GLY A 167 9.96 -23.87 15.14
C GLY A 167 10.08 -23.87 13.63
N GLY A 168 9.35 -22.93 12.99
CA GLY A 168 9.39 -22.63 11.58
C GLY A 168 10.03 -21.28 11.25
N ILE A 169 10.06 -20.96 9.97
CA ILE A 169 10.53 -19.66 9.47
C ILE A 169 9.41 -19.00 8.68
N LEU A 170 9.11 -17.72 9.00
CA LEU A 170 8.24 -16.87 8.24
C LEU A 170 9.06 -15.77 7.54
N VAL A 171 9.07 -15.79 6.22
CA VAL A 171 9.63 -14.68 5.40
C VAL A 171 8.49 -13.74 5.05
N ILE A 172 8.73 -12.43 5.18
CA ILE A 172 7.74 -11.40 4.84
C ILE A 172 8.38 -10.40 3.88
N SER A 173 7.67 -10.10 2.78
CA SER A 173 8.02 -9.04 1.84
C SER A 173 6.76 -8.35 1.32
N GLU A 174 6.93 -7.29 0.55
CA GLU A 174 5.83 -6.60 -0.14
C GLU A 174 5.83 -6.96 -1.63
N GLY A 175 4.65 -7.01 -2.24
CA GLY A 175 4.53 -7.07 -3.70
C GLY A 175 5.02 -5.78 -4.33
N VAL A 176 4.65 -4.65 -3.72
CA VAL A 176 5.09 -3.30 -4.12
C VAL A 176 5.40 -2.48 -2.87
N PHE A 177 6.63 -1.98 -2.76
CA PHE A 177 7.05 -1.07 -1.71
C PHE A 177 6.55 0.35 -1.99
N GLY A 178 5.50 0.74 -1.29
CA GLY A 178 4.69 1.92 -1.59
C GLY A 178 5.41 3.27 -1.45
N MET A 179 6.62 3.35 -0.87
CA MET A 179 7.41 4.58 -0.79
C MET A 179 8.40 4.73 -1.94
N ARG A 180 8.95 3.62 -2.44
CA ARG A 180 9.96 3.61 -3.51
C ARG A 180 9.37 3.28 -4.88
N GLY A 181 8.15 2.73 -4.94
CA GLY A 181 7.54 2.26 -6.18
C GLY A 181 8.25 1.05 -6.78
N GLU A 182 9.05 0.33 -5.99
CA GLU A 182 9.77 -0.87 -6.43
C GLU A 182 8.94 -2.12 -6.14
N GLN A 183 8.93 -3.07 -7.05
CA GLN A 183 8.41 -4.40 -6.76
C GLN A 183 9.37 -5.17 -5.83
N GLY A 184 8.82 -5.96 -4.92
CA GLY A 184 9.59 -6.98 -4.20
C GLY A 184 10.13 -8.03 -5.16
N LYS A 185 11.29 -8.58 -4.88
CA LYS A 185 11.92 -9.67 -5.65
C LYS A 185 11.28 -11.02 -5.33
N LEU A 186 9.96 -11.14 -5.59
CA LEU A 186 9.19 -12.32 -5.20
C LEU A 186 9.68 -13.59 -5.88
N LYS A 187 10.07 -13.50 -7.14
CA LYS A 187 10.58 -14.63 -7.92
C LYS A 187 11.86 -15.21 -7.31
N GLU A 188 12.79 -14.34 -6.95
CA GLU A 188 14.05 -14.75 -6.32
C GLU A 188 13.84 -15.28 -4.90
N ILE A 189 12.90 -14.70 -4.14
CA ILE A 189 12.55 -15.19 -2.80
C ILE A 189 11.92 -16.60 -2.90
N VAL A 190 10.99 -16.80 -3.82
CA VAL A 190 10.36 -18.11 -4.04
C VAL A 190 11.39 -19.16 -4.45
N ALA A 191 12.38 -18.80 -5.29
CA ALA A 191 13.46 -19.73 -5.68
C ALA A 191 14.28 -20.22 -4.47
N LEU A 192 14.41 -19.43 -3.39
CA LEU A 192 15.10 -19.88 -2.18
C LEU A 192 14.37 -21.01 -1.43
N LYS A 193 13.10 -21.26 -1.73
CA LYS A 193 12.36 -22.42 -1.16
C LYS A 193 12.93 -23.78 -1.59
N GLU A 194 13.68 -23.81 -2.68
CA GLU A 194 14.41 -25.03 -3.09
C GLU A 194 15.53 -25.41 -2.12
N LYS A 195 16.06 -24.40 -1.39
CA LYS A 195 17.20 -24.57 -0.47
C LYS A 195 16.78 -24.51 1.01
N TYR A 196 15.73 -23.73 1.33
CA TYR A 196 15.33 -23.41 2.69
C TYR A 196 13.84 -23.69 2.90
N ASN A 197 13.49 -24.30 4.02
CA ASN A 197 12.10 -24.52 4.39
C ASN A 197 11.56 -23.30 5.14
N PHE A 198 10.74 -22.48 4.47
CA PHE A 198 10.07 -21.34 5.07
C PHE A 198 8.67 -21.13 4.46
N ARG A 199 7.82 -20.45 5.21
CA ARG A 199 6.56 -19.90 4.70
C ARG A 199 6.76 -18.46 4.26
N PHE A 200 6.08 -18.08 3.17
CA PHE A 200 6.22 -16.76 2.57
C PHE A 200 4.92 -15.98 2.61
N LEU A 201 4.91 -14.86 3.35
CA LEU A 201 3.81 -13.91 3.40
C LEU A 201 4.16 -12.70 2.54
N VAL A 202 3.24 -12.32 1.64
CA VAL A 202 3.37 -11.14 0.78
C VAL A 202 2.27 -10.14 1.07
N ASP A 203 2.66 -8.91 1.40
CA ASP A 203 1.78 -7.74 1.42
C ASP A 203 1.72 -7.14 0.02
N ASP A 204 0.63 -7.40 -0.69
CA ASP A 204 0.41 -6.90 -2.05
C ASP A 204 -0.61 -5.75 -2.11
N ALA A 205 -0.65 -4.94 -1.07
CA ALA A 205 -1.59 -3.83 -0.94
C ALA A 205 -1.53 -2.81 -2.07
N HIS A 206 -0.38 -2.63 -2.73
CA HIS A 206 -0.19 -1.74 -3.88
C HIS A 206 -0.18 -2.47 -5.23
N GLY A 207 0.06 -3.78 -5.27
CA GLY A 207 0.06 -4.57 -6.51
C GLY A 207 -1.33 -5.10 -6.87
N PHE A 208 -2.17 -5.41 -5.88
CA PHE A 208 -3.54 -5.85 -6.11
C PHE A 208 -4.35 -4.80 -6.89
N GLY A 209 -4.94 -5.19 -8.01
CA GLY A 209 -5.67 -4.34 -8.94
C GLY A 209 -4.78 -3.57 -9.92
N THR A 210 -3.46 -3.50 -9.72
CA THR A 210 -2.55 -2.68 -10.54
C THR A 210 -1.52 -3.48 -11.34
N LEU A 211 -1.06 -4.61 -10.82
CA LEU A 211 -0.07 -5.50 -11.43
C LEU A 211 -0.65 -6.85 -11.82
N GLY A 212 0.06 -7.56 -12.69
CA GLY A 212 -0.31 -8.88 -13.18
C GLY A 212 -1.48 -8.86 -14.16
N GLU A 213 -1.73 -9.99 -14.78
CA GLU A 213 -2.87 -10.18 -15.67
C GLU A 213 -4.18 -9.88 -14.92
N GLY A 214 -5.04 -9.04 -15.50
CA GLY A 214 -6.31 -8.66 -14.89
C GLY A 214 -6.20 -7.93 -13.55
N GLY A 215 -5.01 -7.48 -13.12
CA GLY A 215 -4.83 -6.85 -11.81
C GLY A 215 -4.68 -7.84 -10.64
N ARG A 216 -4.30 -9.09 -10.90
CA ARG A 216 -4.23 -10.16 -9.90
C ARG A 216 -3.04 -10.04 -8.94
N GLY A 217 -2.18 -9.04 -9.11
CA GLY A 217 -1.12 -8.66 -8.19
C GLY A 217 0.30 -9.03 -8.62
N ALA A 218 1.26 -8.68 -7.77
CA ALA A 218 2.70 -8.82 -8.02
C ALA A 218 3.15 -10.29 -8.17
N GLY A 219 2.51 -11.23 -7.47
CA GLY A 219 2.79 -12.66 -7.62
C GLY A 219 2.47 -13.19 -9.01
N TYR A 220 1.41 -12.70 -9.63
CA TYR A 220 1.06 -12.99 -11.03
C TYR A 220 1.99 -12.26 -12.00
N GLU A 221 2.32 -11.00 -11.75
CA GLU A 221 3.27 -10.24 -12.56
C GLU A 221 4.62 -10.96 -12.71
N GLN A 222 5.09 -11.58 -11.63
CA GLN A 222 6.37 -12.29 -11.60
C GLN A 222 6.25 -13.81 -11.86
N GLY A 223 5.04 -14.33 -12.08
CA GLY A 223 4.79 -15.75 -12.38
C GLY A 223 5.01 -16.70 -11.20
N VAL A 224 4.94 -16.21 -9.97
CA VAL A 224 5.29 -16.97 -8.75
C VAL A 224 4.18 -17.00 -7.69
N GLN A 225 2.95 -16.72 -8.08
CA GLN A 225 1.81 -16.71 -7.14
C GLN A 225 1.67 -18.02 -6.37
N HIS A 226 2.00 -19.16 -6.97
CA HIS A 226 1.98 -20.48 -6.34
C HIS A 226 2.99 -20.63 -5.19
N GLY A 227 4.10 -19.88 -5.22
CA GLY A 227 5.15 -19.92 -4.20
C GLY A 227 4.88 -19.02 -2.97
N ILE A 228 3.83 -18.21 -3.01
CA ILE A 228 3.38 -17.36 -1.89
C ILE A 228 2.45 -18.19 -1.01
N ASP A 229 2.79 -18.43 0.25
CA ASP A 229 1.95 -19.22 1.17
C ASP A 229 0.78 -18.40 1.72
N VAL A 230 1.03 -17.14 2.07
CA VAL A 230 -0.01 -16.21 2.57
C VAL A 230 0.04 -14.93 1.75
N TYR A 231 -1.02 -14.68 1.01
CA TYR A 231 -1.21 -13.45 0.23
C TYR A 231 -2.10 -12.49 1.01
N PHE A 232 -1.74 -11.23 1.02
CA PHE A 232 -2.54 -10.16 1.63
C PHE A 232 -2.77 -9.03 0.63
N ALA A 233 -4.00 -8.49 0.61
CA ALA A 233 -4.33 -7.27 -0.11
C ALA A 233 -5.37 -6.42 0.64
N THR A 234 -5.43 -5.13 0.31
CA THR A 234 -6.38 -4.19 0.91
C THR A 234 -7.36 -3.63 -0.12
N PHE A 235 -8.58 -3.35 0.33
CA PHE A 235 -9.59 -2.65 -0.47
C PHE A 235 -9.40 -1.12 -0.44
N ALA A 236 -8.53 -0.61 0.44
CA ALA A 236 -8.34 0.83 0.67
C ALA A 236 -7.52 1.56 -0.42
N LYS A 237 -7.17 0.87 -1.51
CA LYS A 237 -6.37 1.43 -2.61
C LYS A 237 -7.08 1.21 -3.95
N SER A 238 -6.65 0.25 -4.76
CA SER A 238 -7.24 -0.01 -6.09
C SER A 238 -8.75 -0.23 -6.10
N MET A 239 -9.30 -0.76 -5.01
CA MET A 239 -10.74 -0.96 -4.88
C MET A 239 -11.49 0.22 -4.23
N ALA A 240 -10.83 1.32 -3.89
CA ALA A 240 -11.46 2.51 -3.30
C ALA A 240 -12.53 2.20 -2.23
N GLY A 241 -12.21 1.29 -1.30
CA GLY A 241 -13.13 0.80 -0.28
C GLY A 241 -12.49 0.71 1.10
N ILE A 242 -13.17 0.06 2.02
CA ILE A 242 -12.66 -0.26 3.36
C ILE A 242 -12.67 -1.77 3.51
N GLY A 243 -11.60 -2.31 4.12
CA GLY A 243 -11.40 -3.73 4.35
C GLY A 243 -10.11 -4.22 3.73
N ALA A 244 -9.83 -5.49 3.97
CA ALA A 244 -8.72 -6.21 3.38
C ALA A 244 -8.99 -7.72 3.43
N PHE A 245 -8.12 -8.53 2.89
CA PHE A 245 -8.23 -9.98 2.98
C PHE A 245 -6.86 -10.66 2.99
N PHE A 246 -6.81 -11.82 3.63
CA PHE A 246 -5.76 -12.81 3.48
C PHE A 246 -6.26 -13.93 2.58
N ALA A 247 -5.41 -14.47 1.73
CA ALA A 247 -5.70 -15.61 0.90
C ALA A 247 -4.55 -16.63 0.95
N ALA A 248 -4.88 -17.90 1.14
CA ALA A 248 -3.92 -18.97 1.35
C ALA A 248 -4.60 -20.33 1.13
N ASP A 249 -3.90 -21.42 1.45
CA ASP A 249 -4.50 -22.74 1.60
C ASP A 249 -5.57 -22.71 2.70
N LYS A 250 -6.57 -23.58 2.56
CA LYS A 250 -7.74 -23.62 3.45
C LYS A 250 -7.38 -23.77 4.92
N ASP A 251 -6.40 -24.62 5.24
CA ASP A 251 -5.99 -24.86 6.63
C ASP A 251 -5.38 -23.63 7.28
N ILE A 252 -4.59 -22.84 6.52
CA ILE A 252 -4.02 -21.58 7.00
C ILE A 252 -5.14 -20.56 7.25
N ILE A 253 -6.08 -20.43 6.33
CA ILE A 253 -7.21 -19.52 6.47
C ILE A 253 -8.08 -19.92 7.67
N GLN A 254 -8.38 -21.19 7.84
CA GLN A 254 -9.13 -21.69 9.00
C GLN A 254 -8.39 -21.38 10.30
N TYR A 255 -7.07 -21.57 10.34
CA TYR A 255 -6.25 -21.21 11.50
C TYR A 255 -6.34 -19.71 11.81
N LEU A 256 -6.23 -18.84 10.80
CA LEU A 256 -6.36 -17.39 10.97
C LEU A 256 -7.76 -16.99 11.49
N GLN A 257 -8.83 -17.62 11.00
CA GLN A 257 -10.20 -17.38 11.47
C GLN A 257 -10.35 -17.55 12.99
N TYR A 258 -9.66 -18.54 13.56
CA TYR A 258 -9.75 -18.86 14.98
C TYR A 258 -8.70 -18.16 15.86
N ASN A 259 -7.69 -17.52 15.28
CA ASN A 259 -6.57 -16.97 16.05
C ASN A 259 -6.34 -15.46 15.86
N MET A 260 -6.93 -14.84 14.82
CA MET A 260 -6.78 -13.40 14.62
C MET A 260 -7.65 -12.59 15.59
N ARG A 261 -7.03 -12.05 16.61
CA ARG A 261 -7.70 -11.28 17.69
C ARG A 261 -8.44 -10.07 17.16
N SER A 262 -7.91 -9.40 16.13
CA SER A 262 -8.54 -8.24 15.49
C SER A 262 -9.87 -8.54 14.79
N GLN A 263 -10.18 -9.84 14.58
CA GLN A 263 -11.45 -10.28 14.00
C GLN A 263 -12.35 -10.97 15.03
N MET A 264 -11.76 -11.64 16.01
CA MET A 264 -12.51 -12.30 17.09
C MET A 264 -13.21 -11.30 18.01
N PHE A 265 -12.54 -10.17 18.28
CA PHE A 265 -12.98 -9.16 19.26
C PHE A 265 -13.46 -7.86 18.60
N ALA A 266 -13.72 -7.88 17.29
CA ALA A 266 -14.26 -6.74 16.56
C ALA A 266 -15.52 -7.13 15.80
N LYS A 267 -16.39 -6.15 15.59
CA LYS A 267 -17.53 -6.26 14.68
C LYS A 267 -17.02 -6.56 13.26
N SER A 268 -17.74 -7.43 12.54
CA SER A 268 -17.41 -7.75 11.15
C SER A 268 -17.58 -6.56 10.21
N LEU A 269 -17.00 -6.66 9.02
CA LEU A 269 -17.12 -5.65 7.97
C LEU A 269 -18.58 -5.39 7.64
N PRO A 270 -19.06 -4.13 7.61
CA PRO A 270 -20.45 -3.81 7.31
C PRO A 270 -20.88 -4.27 5.92
N MET A 271 -22.15 -4.67 5.79
CA MET A 271 -22.69 -5.23 4.55
C MET A 271 -22.57 -4.25 3.36
N ALA A 272 -22.72 -2.96 3.59
CA ALA A 272 -22.53 -1.96 2.54
C ALA A 272 -21.11 -2.03 1.94
N MET A 273 -20.08 -2.27 2.80
CA MET A 273 -18.71 -2.45 2.34
C MET A 273 -18.51 -3.78 1.61
N VAL A 274 -19.12 -4.85 2.09
CA VAL A 274 -19.03 -6.19 1.46
C VAL A 274 -19.66 -6.20 0.08
N LYS A 275 -20.88 -5.66 -0.06
CA LYS A 275 -21.60 -5.57 -1.35
C LYS A 275 -20.87 -4.65 -2.32
N GLY A 276 -20.37 -3.52 -1.82
CA GLY A 276 -19.56 -2.59 -2.60
C GLY A 276 -18.24 -3.21 -3.07
N ALA A 277 -17.58 -4.02 -2.23
CA ALA A 277 -16.37 -4.74 -2.60
C ALA A 277 -16.64 -5.81 -3.68
N LEU A 278 -17.76 -6.55 -3.60
CA LEU A 278 -18.18 -7.49 -4.64
C LEU A 278 -18.35 -6.79 -6.00
N LYS A 279 -19.00 -5.61 -6.04
CA LYS A 279 -19.13 -4.83 -7.28
C LYS A 279 -17.78 -4.39 -7.83
N ARG A 280 -16.90 -3.90 -6.98
CA ARG A 280 -15.54 -3.48 -7.39
C ARG A 280 -14.71 -4.64 -7.92
N LEU A 281 -14.80 -5.81 -7.29
CA LEU A 281 -14.09 -7.01 -7.75
C LEU A 281 -14.63 -7.50 -9.10
N ASP A 282 -15.95 -7.42 -9.32
CA ASP A 282 -16.58 -7.66 -10.62
C ASP A 282 -16.03 -6.71 -11.70
N MET A 283 -15.91 -5.42 -11.37
CA MET A 283 -15.34 -4.42 -12.30
C MET A 283 -13.86 -4.67 -12.61
N LEU A 284 -13.05 -5.12 -11.64
CA LEU A 284 -11.67 -5.52 -11.92
C LEU A 284 -11.60 -6.65 -12.97
N ARG A 285 -12.56 -7.57 -12.95
CA ARG A 285 -12.64 -8.69 -13.91
C ARG A 285 -13.17 -8.27 -15.29
N THR A 286 -14.11 -7.35 -15.32
CA THR A 286 -14.91 -7.04 -16.52
C THR A 286 -14.52 -5.75 -17.22
N MET A 287 -13.72 -4.88 -16.57
CA MET A 287 -13.33 -3.57 -17.08
C MET A 287 -11.79 -3.41 -17.15
N PRO A 288 -11.09 -4.17 -18.03
CA PRO A 288 -9.63 -4.11 -18.16
C PRO A 288 -9.11 -2.72 -18.59
N GLU A 289 -9.97 -1.90 -19.18
CA GLU A 289 -9.67 -0.51 -19.58
C GLU A 289 -9.30 0.38 -18.40
N LEU A 290 -9.78 0.11 -17.18
CA LEU A 290 -9.42 0.87 -15.98
C LEU A 290 -7.92 0.73 -15.67
N LYS A 291 -7.42 -0.51 -15.68
CA LYS A 291 -5.99 -0.77 -15.51
C LYS A 291 -5.17 -0.23 -16.68
N ALA A 292 -5.65 -0.40 -17.91
CA ALA A 292 -4.97 0.14 -19.10
C ALA A 292 -4.81 1.67 -19.01
N LYS A 293 -5.87 2.38 -18.59
CA LYS A 293 -5.83 3.83 -18.42
C LYS A 293 -4.90 4.27 -17.29
N LEU A 294 -4.86 3.53 -16.17
CA LEU A 294 -3.88 3.75 -15.11
C LEU A 294 -2.45 3.72 -15.68
N TRP A 295 -2.11 2.66 -16.40
CA TRP A 295 -0.75 2.47 -16.93
C TRP A 295 -0.39 3.47 -18.04
N GLU A 296 -1.35 3.90 -18.86
CA GLU A 296 -1.14 5.02 -19.79
C GLU A 296 -0.67 6.28 -19.06
N ASN A 297 -1.32 6.63 -17.95
CA ASN A 297 -0.97 7.80 -17.14
C ASN A 297 0.36 7.60 -16.38
N VAL A 298 0.62 6.38 -15.90
CA VAL A 298 1.90 6.01 -15.26
C VAL A 298 3.06 6.19 -16.25
N ASP A 299 2.93 5.60 -17.43
CA ASP A 299 3.98 5.66 -18.46
C ASP A 299 4.24 7.10 -18.92
N ALA A 300 3.18 7.87 -19.15
CA ALA A 300 3.30 9.27 -19.52
C ALA A 300 4.01 10.10 -18.44
N LEU A 301 3.64 9.91 -17.16
CA LEU A 301 4.24 10.62 -16.04
C LEU A 301 5.70 10.23 -15.84
N GLN A 302 5.99 8.92 -15.77
CA GLN A 302 7.33 8.42 -15.51
C GLN A 302 8.31 8.75 -16.64
N ASN A 303 7.89 8.59 -17.90
CA ASN A 303 8.72 8.94 -19.05
C ASN A 303 8.94 10.46 -19.12
N GLY A 304 7.89 11.24 -18.96
CA GLY A 304 8.01 12.69 -18.96
C GLY A 304 8.91 13.23 -17.85
N LEU A 305 8.86 12.66 -16.64
CA LEU A 305 9.78 13.01 -15.55
C LEU A 305 11.23 12.64 -15.90
N LYS A 306 11.49 11.43 -16.44
CA LYS A 306 12.83 10.99 -16.85
C LYS A 306 13.40 11.88 -17.97
N GLU A 307 12.62 12.18 -19.00
CA GLU A 307 13.01 13.05 -20.12
C GLU A 307 13.38 14.46 -19.64
N ASN A 308 12.74 14.92 -18.59
CA ASN A 308 13.06 16.20 -17.94
C ASN A 308 14.16 16.08 -16.86
N GLY A 309 14.88 14.96 -16.80
CA GLY A 309 16.04 14.76 -15.93
C GLY A 309 15.72 14.57 -14.44
N PHE A 310 14.50 14.15 -14.09
CA PHE A 310 14.18 13.81 -12.73
C PHE A 310 14.61 12.39 -12.36
N ASN A 311 15.16 12.23 -11.16
CA ASN A 311 15.45 10.92 -10.60
C ASN A 311 14.16 10.34 -9.98
N ILE A 312 13.63 9.29 -10.58
CA ILE A 312 12.48 8.54 -10.07
C ILE A 312 12.87 7.19 -9.49
N GLY A 313 14.14 6.95 -9.22
CA GLY A 313 14.66 5.69 -8.69
C GLY A 313 14.50 4.52 -9.66
N LYS A 314 14.24 3.34 -9.09
CA LYS A 314 14.07 2.09 -9.83
C LYS A 314 12.59 1.68 -9.91
N THR A 315 11.68 2.67 -9.88
CA THR A 315 10.25 2.36 -9.92
C THR A 315 9.87 1.59 -11.18
N ASN A 316 9.08 0.55 -10.99
CA ASN A 316 8.51 -0.31 -12.02
C ASN A 316 7.06 -0.65 -11.69
N THR A 317 6.37 0.25 -10.98
CA THR A 317 4.99 0.14 -10.53
C THR A 317 4.23 1.44 -10.77
N CYS A 318 2.96 1.48 -10.40
CA CYS A 318 2.15 2.70 -10.50
C CYS A 318 2.54 3.80 -9.49
N VAL A 319 3.33 3.49 -8.46
CA VAL A 319 3.82 4.51 -7.53
C VAL A 319 5.06 5.19 -8.11
N THR A 320 5.03 6.50 -8.22
CA THR A 320 6.11 7.27 -8.84
C THR A 320 6.76 8.21 -7.81
N PRO A 321 7.92 7.83 -7.25
CA PRO A 321 8.70 8.72 -6.40
C PRO A 321 9.54 9.66 -7.25
N VAL A 322 9.70 10.91 -6.82
CA VAL A 322 10.67 11.86 -7.37
C VAL A 322 11.66 12.21 -6.27
N PHE A 323 12.93 11.83 -6.46
CA PHE A 323 14.00 12.05 -5.50
C PHE A 323 14.64 13.40 -5.73
N LEU A 324 14.72 14.21 -4.67
CA LEU A 324 15.37 15.51 -4.64
C LEU A 324 16.32 15.58 -3.43
N GLU A 325 17.33 16.41 -3.53
CA GLU A 325 18.23 16.72 -2.41
C GLU A 325 17.74 17.96 -1.69
N GLY A 326 17.75 17.94 -0.34
CA GLY A 326 17.33 19.05 0.49
C GLY A 326 17.02 18.61 1.92
N ASP A 327 16.72 19.57 2.76
CA ASP A 327 16.33 19.32 4.14
C ASP A 327 14.79 19.47 4.35
N ILE A 328 14.33 19.20 5.58
CA ILE A 328 12.89 19.25 5.90
C ILE A 328 12.31 20.64 5.69
N PRO A 329 12.92 21.78 6.18
CA PRO A 329 12.41 23.11 5.94
C PRO A 329 12.30 23.49 4.46
N GLU A 330 13.30 23.11 3.64
CA GLU A 330 13.26 23.32 2.19
C GLU A 330 12.13 22.53 1.55
N ALA A 331 11.98 21.26 1.93
CA ALA A 331 10.92 20.38 1.46
C ALA A 331 9.53 20.95 1.75
N MET A 332 9.35 21.54 2.93
CA MET A 332 8.10 22.15 3.35
C MET A 332 7.76 23.41 2.56
N ALA A 333 8.74 24.30 2.39
CA ALA A 333 8.58 25.51 1.56
C ALA A 333 8.24 25.15 0.11
N MET A 334 8.89 24.11 -0.44
CA MET A 334 8.64 23.62 -1.79
C MET A 334 7.24 23.05 -1.95
N VAL A 335 6.75 22.22 -1.02
CA VAL A 335 5.40 21.66 -1.09
C VAL A 335 4.31 22.74 -0.96
N ASN A 336 4.54 23.74 -0.13
CA ASN A 336 3.63 24.89 -0.05
C ASN A 336 3.59 25.66 -1.38
N ASP A 337 4.75 25.89 -2.00
CA ASP A 337 4.84 26.54 -3.32
C ASP A 337 4.10 25.72 -4.39
N LEU A 338 4.26 24.38 -4.41
CA LEU A 338 3.52 23.49 -5.31
C LEU A 338 2.00 23.64 -5.16
N ARG A 339 1.51 23.65 -3.93
CA ARG A 339 0.06 23.74 -3.65
C ARG A 339 -0.51 25.11 -3.97
N GLU A 340 0.17 26.17 -3.56
CA GLU A 340 -0.37 27.53 -3.62
C GLU A 340 -0.17 28.20 -5.00
N ASN A 341 0.96 27.93 -5.66
CA ASN A 341 1.34 28.64 -6.88
C ASN A 341 1.29 27.77 -8.14
N TYR A 342 1.35 26.44 -8.00
CA TYR A 342 1.32 25.50 -9.13
C TYR A 342 0.10 24.60 -9.16
N ALA A 343 -0.77 24.71 -8.17
CA ALA A 343 -1.99 23.88 -8.07
C ALA A 343 -1.71 22.36 -8.11
N ILE A 344 -0.57 21.91 -7.59
CA ILE A 344 -0.19 20.49 -7.50
C ILE A 344 -0.20 20.02 -6.05
N PHE A 345 -0.97 18.98 -5.77
CA PHE A 345 -1.05 18.36 -4.45
C PHE A 345 -0.44 16.95 -4.49
N CYS A 346 0.73 16.78 -3.91
CA CYS A 346 1.40 15.47 -3.78
C CYS A 346 1.83 15.22 -2.32
N SER A 347 2.11 13.95 -2.02
CA SER A 347 2.68 13.55 -0.73
C SER A 347 4.17 13.82 -0.71
N ILE A 348 4.67 14.22 0.47
CA ILE A 348 6.09 14.39 0.72
C ILE A 348 6.57 13.37 1.74
N VAL A 349 7.72 12.79 1.48
CA VAL A 349 8.40 11.87 2.41
C VAL A 349 9.77 12.44 2.73
N VAL A 350 10.08 12.53 4.02
CA VAL A 350 11.33 13.07 4.56
C VAL A 350 11.81 12.21 5.73
N TYR A 351 12.99 12.53 6.29
CA TYR A 351 13.46 11.91 7.53
C TYR A 351 12.37 12.00 8.64
N PRO A 352 12.14 10.93 9.45
CA PRO A 352 12.94 9.72 9.59
C PRO A 352 12.56 8.55 8.66
N VAL A 353 11.61 8.71 7.77
CA VAL A 353 11.13 7.64 6.86
C VAL A 353 12.20 7.31 5.80
N ILE A 354 12.97 8.32 5.39
CA ILE A 354 14.10 8.19 4.47
C ILE A 354 15.34 8.88 5.07
N PRO A 355 16.56 8.62 4.55
CA PRO A 355 17.79 9.27 5.04
C PRO A 355 17.71 10.80 5.04
N LYS A 356 18.42 11.44 5.98
CA LYS A 356 18.58 12.91 6.02
C LYS A 356 19.21 13.41 4.73
N GLY A 357 18.76 14.58 4.26
CA GLY A 357 19.26 15.21 3.04
C GLY A 357 18.54 14.76 1.77
N LEU A 358 17.59 13.83 1.89
CA LEU A 358 16.73 13.41 0.79
C LEU A 358 15.29 13.87 1.02
N ILE A 359 14.63 14.18 -0.09
CA ILE A 359 13.20 14.48 -0.19
C ILE A 359 12.63 13.55 -1.24
N ILE A 360 11.49 12.91 -0.96
CA ILE A 360 10.71 12.21 -1.97
C ILE A 360 9.38 12.94 -2.13
N LEU A 361 9.08 13.40 -3.33
CA LEU A 361 7.72 13.72 -3.74
C LEU A 361 7.10 12.44 -4.29
N ARG A 362 6.10 11.92 -3.62
CA ARG A 362 5.43 10.67 -4.00
C ARG A 362 4.18 10.99 -4.79
N LEU A 363 4.16 10.56 -6.04
CA LEU A 363 3.04 10.73 -6.95
C LEU A 363 2.31 9.40 -7.12
N ILE A 364 0.99 9.46 -7.05
CA ILE A 364 0.08 8.32 -7.24
C ILE A 364 -0.80 8.61 -8.46
N PRO A 365 -0.37 8.19 -9.66
CA PRO A 365 -1.25 8.18 -10.83
C PRO A 365 -2.49 7.34 -10.60
N THR A 366 -3.60 7.78 -11.17
CA THR A 366 -4.87 7.05 -11.17
C THR A 366 -5.44 7.01 -12.58
N ALA A 367 -6.39 6.12 -12.84
CA ALA A 367 -7.11 6.07 -14.10
C ALA A 367 -7.94 7.34 -14.37
N ALA A 368 -8.22 8.14 -13.34
CA ALA A 368 -8.94 9.41 -13.46
C ALA A 368 -8.07 10.58 -13.95
N HIS A 369 -6.74 10.47 -13.87
CA HIS A 369 -5.85 11.51 -14.38
C HIS A 369 -5.88 11.61 -15.91
N THR A 370 -5.53 12.79 -16.40
CA THR A 370 -5.43 13.11 -17.84
C THR A 370 -3.97 13.36 -18.21
N LEU A 371 -3.66 13.29 -19.50
CA LEU A 371 -2.34 13.65 -20.03
C LEU A 371 -2.02 15.14 -19.82
N ASP A 372 -3.05 15.99 -19.75
CA ASP A 372 -2.88 17.41 -19.41
C ASP A 372 -2.45 17.59 -17.95
N ASP A 373 -3.01 16.82 -17.01
CA ASP A 373 -2.56 16.81 -15.61
C ASP A 373 -1.09 16.39 -15.49
N VAL A 374 -0.68 15.40 -16.29
CA VAL A 374 0.72 14.94 -16.35
C VAL A 374 1.63 16.07 -16.85
N LYS A 375 1.27 16.73 -17.95
CA LYS A 375 2.05 17.83 -18.53
C LYS A 375 2.19 19.00 -17.56
N GLU A 376 1.08 19.45 -16.98
CA GLU A 376 1.05 20.53 -15.96
C GLU A 376 1.97 20.18 -14.77
N THR A 377 1.95 18.93 -14.34
CA THR A 377 2.79 18.48 -13.22
C THR A 377 4.28 18.49 -13.55
N ILE A 378 4.68 18.03 -14.74
CA ILE A 378 6.09 18.02 -15.18
C ILE A 378 6.63 19.45 -15.32
N GLU A 379 5.85 20.35 -15.88
CA GLU A 379 6.19 21.78 -16.00
C GLU A 379 6.38 22.40 -14.59
N SER A 380 5.44 22.14 -13.69
CA SER A 380 5.50 22.62 -12.30
C SER A 380 6.73 22.07 -11.56
N PHE A 381 7.03 20.78 -11.72
CA PHE A 381 8.20 20.13 -11.10
C PHE A 381 9.52 20.71 -11.63
N SER A 382 9.59 21.02 -12.92
CA SER A 382 10.77 21.66 -13.51
C SER A 382 10.99 23.07 -12.91
N ALA A 383 9.91 23.82 -12.68
CA ALA A 383 9.97 25.14 -12.05
C ALA A 383 10.43 25.05 -10.58
N ILE A 384 9.87 24.11 -9.76
CA ILE A 384 10.29 23.97 -8.37
C ILE A 384 11.71 23.47 -8.22
N ARG A 385 12.17 22.55 -9.09
CA ARG A 385 13.55 22.10 -9.10
C ARG A 385 14.51 23.26 -9.35
N SER A 386 14.24 24.11 -10.35
CA SER A 386 15.05 25.30 -10.59
C SER A 386 15.10 26.24 -9.39
N LYS A 387 13.98 26.40 -8.64
CA LYS A 387 13.96 27.18 -7.41
C LYS A 387 14.77 26.53 -6.29
N LEU A 388 14.70 25.20 -6.14
CA LEU A 388 15.46 24.43 -5.16
C LEU A 388 16.96 24.56 -5.40
N GLU A 389 17.41 24.32 -6.64
CA GLU A 389 18.82 24.44 -7.05
C GLU A 389 19.40 25.87 -6.84
N LYS A 390 18.57 26.90 -7.02
CA LYS A 390 18.92 28.30 -6.73
C LYS A 390 18.88 28.67 -5.24
N GLY A 391 18.58 27.71 -4.36
CA GLY A 391 18.47 27.89 -2.90
C GLY A 391 17.36 28.86 -2.48
N ILE A 392 16.30 29.01 -3.29
CA ILE A 392 15.17 29.89 -2.96
C ILE A 392 14.45 29.37 -1.74
N TYR A 393 14.16 28.07 -1.69
CA TYR A 393 13.45 27.45 -0.55
C TYR A 393 14.28 27.50 0.74
N LYS A 394 15.60 27.41 0.64
CA LYS A 394 16.50 27.58 1.78
C LYS A 394 16.39 28.98 2.40
N ARG A 395 16.31 30.01 1.55
CA ARG A 395 16.12 31.40 2.01
C ARG A 395 14.74 31.60 2.65
N ILE A 396 13.68 31.04 2.04
CA ILE A 396 12.32 31.09 2.58
C ILE A 396 12.28 30.41 3.93
N ALA A 397 12.84 29.20 4.07
CA ALA A 397 12.89 28.46 5.31
C ALA A 397 13.62 29.23 6.41
N ALA A 398 14.75 29.88 6.10
CA ALA A 398 15.50 30.70 7.05
C ALA A 398 14.73 31.97 7.51
N SER A 399 13.82 32.48 6.69
CA SER A 399 12.99 33.65 7.07
C SER A 399 11.78 33.29 7.94
N MET A 400 11.44 32.00 8.06
CA MET A 400 10.33 31.49 8.86
C MET A 400 10.76 30.98 10.25
N MET A 401 12.07 30.87 10.50
CA MET A 401 12.67 30.55 11.81
C MET A 401 12.96 31.80 12.60
#